data_af4ee257575ee0f72ac094aabd88dc7d
#
_entry.id   af4ee257575ee0f72ac094aabd88dc7d
#
_cell.length_a   1.000
_cell.length_b   1.000
_cell.length_c   1.000
_cell.angle_alpha   90.00
_cell.angle_beta   90.00
_cell.angle_gamma   90.00
#
_symmetry.space_group_name_H-M   'P 1'
#
loop_
_entity.id
_entity.type
_entity.pdbx_description
1 polymer ?
#
loop_
_entity_poly.entity_id
_entity_poly.type
_entity_poly.pdbx_seq_one_letter_code
_entity_poly.pdbx_strand_id
1 'polypeptide(L)'
;FTPDEDQTLVSRSQLLARIITALGGRVTEQIVFGDTEVTTGASNDLQQVTNIARQMVTRYGMSNIGPIALEDDNNEQIFLGGEYNEAIADRIDAEVCKIINHCEQVATEIVLYNRVVIDLIVEKLLDAETIEGEEFRKLVDEYTVLPSKK
;
A
#
# COMPACT_ATOMS: atom_id res chain seq x y z
N PHE A 1 13.71 -1.12 10.46
CA PHE A 1 12.47 -1.45 11.15
C PHE A 1 12.66 -2.69 12.01
N THR A 2 12.58 -2.51 13.29
CA THR A 2 12.70 -3.62 14.23
C THR A 2 11.29 -4.08 14.58
N PRO A 3 10.90 -5.32 14.26
CA PRO A 3 9.60 -5.80 14.69
C PRO A 3 9.62 -5.88 16.22
N ASP A 4 8.80 -5.09 16.81
CA ASP A 4 8.60 -5.17 18.24
C ASP A 4 7.55 -6.25 18.49
N GLU A 5 7.93 -7.25 19.20
CA GLU A 5 7.04 -8.37 19.49
C GLU A 5 5.83 -7.95 20.29
N ASP A 6 5.92 -6.82 20.97
CA ASP A 6 4.83 -6.29 21.77
C ASP A 6 3.89 -5.40 20.95
N GLN A 7 4.11 -5.27 19.69
CA GLN A 7 3.29 -4.50 18.80
C GLN A 7 1.96 -5.19 18.55
N THR A 8 1.00 -4.88 19.35
CA THR A 8 -0.33 -5.48 19.23
C THR A 8 -1.34 -4.53 18.62
N LEU A 9 -1.07 -3.22 18.65
CA LEU A 9 -2.00 -2.22 18.17
C LEU A 9 -1.45 -1.51 16.93
N VAL A 10 -2.22 -1.57 15.85
CA VAL A 10 -1.87 -0.92 14.58
C VAL A 10 -3.04 -0.04 14.18
N SER A 11 -2.76 1.22 13.89
CA SER A 11 -3.79 2.16 13.48
C SER A 11 -4.17 1.98 12.01
N ARG A 12 -5.33 2.53 11.64
CA ARG A 12 -5.75 2.57 10.24
C ARG A 12 -4.72 3.27 9.37
N SER A 13 -4.17 4.39 9.83
CA SER A 13 -3.16 5.12 9.07
C SER A 13 -1.89 4.31 8.85
N GLN A 14 -1.49 3.50 9.82
CA GLN A 14 -0.33 2.63 9.68
C GLN A 14 -0.58 1.52 8.66
N LEU A 15 -1.78 0.94 8.65
CA LEU A 15 -2.14 -0.07 7.66
C LEU A 15 -2.20 0.53 6.25
N LEU A 16 -2.79 1.72 6.09
CA LEU A 16 -2.80 2.41 4.81
C LEU A 16 -1.38 2.72 4.34
N ALA A 17 -0.50 3.15 5.24
CA ALA A 17 0.90 3.41 4.90
C ALA A 17 1.62 2.15 4.41
N ARG A 18 1.33 1.00 5.00
CA ARG A 18 1.89 -0.28 4.54
C ARG A 18 1.43 -0.62 3.13
N ILE A 19 0.16 -0.39 2.83
CA ILE A 19 -0.37 -0.61 1.48
C ILE A 19 0.28 0.33 0.48
N ILE A 20 0.38 1.62 0.82
CA ILE A 20 0.99 2.63 -0.05
C ILE A 20 2.45 2.27 -0.32
N THR A 21 3.19 1.88 0.71
CA THR A 21 4.60 1.47 0.57
C THR A 21 4.74 0.25 -0.35
N ALA A 22 3.89 -0.74 -0.16
CA ALA A 22 3.92 -1.96 -0.98
C ALA A 22 3.57 -1.67 -2.45
N LEU A 23 2.68 -0.71 -2.70
CA LEU A 23 2.33 -0.32 -4.07
C LEU A 23 3.38 0.57 -4.73
N GLY A 24 4.25 1.19 -3.94
CA GLY A 24 5.19 2.19 -4.42
C GLY A 24 6.12 1.70 -5.51
N GLY A 25 6.63 0.47 -5.39
CA GLY A 25 7.52 -0.12 -6.39
C GLY A 25 6.84 -0.27 -7.75
N ARG A 26 5.63 -0.84 -7.75
CA ARG A 26 4.85 -1.02 -8.97
C ARG A 26 4.49 0.32 -9.62
N VAL A 27 4.05 1.28 -8.81
CA VAL A 27 3.69 2.62 -9.29
C VAL A 27 4.91 3.31 -9.89
N THR A 28 6.07 3.18 -9.24
CA THR A 28 7.31 3.76 -9.75
C THR A 28 7.71 3.14 -11.09
N GLU A 29 7.65 1.81 -11.22
CA GLU A 29 7.93 1.15 -12.50
C GLU A 29 6.99 1.67 -13.60
N GLN A 30 5.71 1.78 -13.28
CA GLN A 30 4.69 2.23 -14.22
C GLN A 30 4.94 3.66 -14.71
N ILE A 31 5.30 4.56 -13.80
CA ILE A 31 5.52 5.96 -14.12
C ILE A 31 6.85 6.18 -14.84
N VAL A 32 7.92 5.52 -14.38
CA VAL A 32 9.26 5.73 -14.94
C VAL A 32 9.44 5.01 -16.26
N PHE A 33 8.98 3.77 -16.35
CA PHE A 33 9.24 2.91 -17.52
C PHE A 33 8.01 2.69 -18.42
N GLY A 34 6.82 3.10 -17.98
CA GLY A 34 5.59 2.92 -18.72
C GLY A 34 4.81 1.66 -18.31
N ASP A 35 3.52 1.66 -18.63
CA ASP A 35 2.60 0.60 -18.20
C ASP A 35 3.00 -0.78 -18.74
N THR A 36 3.56 -0.83 -19.94
CA THR A 36 3.92 -2.09 -20.58
C THR A 36 5.17 -2.73 -19.99
N GLU A 37 5.94 -1.97 -19.22
CA GLU A 37 7.20 -2.43 -18.63
C GLU A 37 7.03 -2.88 -17.17
N VAL A 38 5.81 -2.88 -16.64
CA VAL A 38 5.55 -3.37 -15.29
C VAL A 38 5.82 -4.87 -15.24
N THR A 39 6.64 -5.28 -14.27
CA THR A 39 7.08 -6.67 -14.17
C THR A 39 6.22 -7.47 -13.20
N THR A 40 6.42 -8.78 -13.20
CA THR A 40 5.78 -9.68 -12.23
C THR A 40 6.44 -9.68 -10.86
N GLY A 41 7.52 -8.90 -10.68
CA GLY A 41 8.28 -8.86 -9.43
C GLY A 41 7.49 -8.37 -8.23
N ALA A 42 6.43 -7.61 -8.45
CA ALA A 42 5.60 -7.07 -7.37
C ALA A 42 4.43 -7.99 -6.97
N SER A 43 4.39 -9.24 -7.46
CA SER A 43 3.24 -10.11 -7.20
C SER A 43 3.02 -10.41 -5.71
N ASN A 44 4.09 -10.61 -4.95
CA ASN A 44 3.99 -10.83 -3.51
C ASN A 44 3.47 -9.58 -2.79
N ASP A 45 3.91 -8.41 -3.23
CA ASP A 45 3.43 -7.14 -2.67
C ASP A 45 1.94 -6.95 -2.92
N LEU A 46 1.44 -7.33 -4.10
CA LEU A 46 0.03 -7.25 -4.42
C LEU A 46 -0.81 -8.19 -3.54
N GLN A 47 -0.31 -9.40 -3.27
CA GLN A 47 -0.98 -10.32 -2.35
C GLN A 47 -1.03 -9.73 -0.94
N GLN A 48 0.05 -9.17 -0.48
CA GLN A 48 0.11 -8.52 0.83
C GLN A 48 -0.85 -7.34 0.92
N VAL A 49 -0.90 -6.51 -0.11
CA VAL A 49 -1.83 -5.38 -0.20
C VAL A 49 -3.26 -5.85 -0.09
N THR A 50 -3.63 -6.89 -0.85
CA THR A 50 -4.97 -7.45 -0.83
C THR A 50 -5.32 -8.00 0.55
N ASN A 51 -4.40 -8.72 1.18
CA ASN A 51 -4.61 -9.27 2.51
C ASN A 51 -4.82 -8.19 3.56
N ILE A 52 -4.01 -7.16 3.55
CA ILE A 52 -4.14 -6.05 4.50
C ILE A 52 -5.48 -5.34 4.31
N ALA A 53 -5.83 -5.01 3.09
CA ALA A 53 -7.09 -4.33 2.79
C ALA A 53 -8.30 -5.18 3.21
N ARG A 54 -8.24 -6.49 2.94
CA ARG A 54 -9.31 -7.39 3.33
C ARG A 54 -9.45 -7.48 4.85
N GLN A 55 -8.34 -7.56 5.58
CA GLN A 55 -8.37 -7.57 7.04
C GLN A 55 -8.95 -6.27 7.60
N MET A 56 -8.63 -5.13 7.00
CA MET A 56 -9.20 -3.84 7.41
C MET A 56 -10.72 -3.85 7.31
N VAL A 57 -11.25 -4.44 6.26
CA VAL A 57 -12.69 -4.51 6.03
C VAL A 57 -13.36 -5.56 6.91
N THR A 58 -12.78 -6.78 6.93
CA THR A 58 -13.46 -7.95 7.49
C THR A 58 -13.18 -8.20 8.96
N ARG A 59 -11.99 -7.81 9.43
CA ARG A 59 -11.57 -8.12 10.81
C ARG A 59 -11.54 -6.90 11.72
N TYR A 60 -11.14 -5.76 11.19
CA TYR A 60 -10.90 -4.57 12.02
C TYR A 60 -12.00 -3.52 11.93
N GLY A 61 -13.02 -3.75 11.09
CA GLY A 61 -14.12 -2.81 10.96
C GLY A 61 -13.73 -1.41 10.50
N MET A 62 -12.69 -1.33 9.67
CA MET A 62 -12.12 -0.06 9.24
C MET A 62 -12.60 0.37 7.85
N SER A 63 -13.86 0.09 7.54
CA SER A 63 -14.44 0.46 6.24
C SER A 63 -15.82 1.09 6.45
N ASN A 64 -16.47 1.46 5.35
CA ASN A 64 -17.81 2.02 5.39
C ASN A 64 -18.89 1.01 5.78
N ILE A 65 -18.56 -0.30 5.80
CA ILE A 65 -19.47 -1.30 6.33
C ILE A 65 -19.70 -1.07 7.83
N GLY A 66 -18.67 -0.60 8.51
CA GLY A 66 -18.77 -0.26 9.91
C GLY A 66 -17.94 -1.19 10.81
N PRO A 67 -18.03 -0.98 12.14
CA PRO A 67 -17.17 -1.69 13.08
C PRO A 67 -17.74 -3.09 13.39
N ILE A 68 -17.78 -3.93 12.39
CA ILE A 68 -18.30 -5.30 12.48
C ILE A 68 -17.22 -6.25 11.99
N ALA A 69 -16.94 -7.28 12.79
CA ALA A 69 -16.04 -8.35 12.36
C ALA A 69 -16.82 -9.35 11.53
N LEU A 70 -16.44 -9.49 10.27
CA LEU A 70 -17.12 -10.37 9.31
C LEU A 70 -16.40 -11.69 9.12
N GLU A 71 -15.09 -11.75 9.43
CA GLU A 71 -14.28 -12.95 9.34
C GLU A 71 -13.40 -13.05 10.58
N ASP A 72 -13.06 -14.28 10.96
CA ASP A 72 -12.16 -14.54 12.08
C ASP A 72 -10.70 -14.58 11.60
N ASP A 73 -9.77 -14.94 12.49
CA ASP A 73 -8.34 -15.00 12.17
C ASP A 73 -7.99 -16.00 11.10
N ASN A 74 -8.87 -16.99 10.85
CA ASN A 74 -8.68 -18.00 9.83
C ASN A 74 -9.39 -17.67 8.52
N ASN A 75 -9.89 -16.44 8.38
CA ASN A 75 -10.71 -16.00 7.26
C ASN A 75 -12.03 -16.75 7.13
N GLU A 76 -12.50 -17.31 8.22
CA GLU A 76 -13.82 -17.94 8.26
C GLU A 76 -14.89 -16.92 8.60
N GLN A 77 -16.05 -17.08 7.97
CA GLN A 77 -17.17 -16.18 8.17
C GLN A 77 -17.69 -16.24 9.60
N ILE A 78 -17.93 -15.09 10.19
CA ILE A 78 -18.54 -14.98 11.49
C ILE A 78 -20.05 -14.86 11.31
N PHE A 79 -20.81 -15.58 12.15
CA PHE A 79 -22.26 -15.53 12.12
C PHE A 79 -22.76 -14.16 12.60
N LEU A 80 -23.58 -13.49 11.78
CA LEU A 80 -24.11 -12.17 12.05
C LEU A 80 -25.63 -12.17 12.22
N GLY A 81 -26.17 -13.15 12.94
CA GLY A 81 -27.62 -13.21 13.14
C GLY A 81 -28.41 -13.57 11.88
N GLY A 82 -27.72 -14.01 10.86
CA GLY A 82 -28.28 -14.40 9.57
C GLY A 82 -27.17 -15.00 8.72
N GLU A 83 -27.44 -15.22 7.46
CA GLU A 83 -26.48 -15.82 6.57
C GLU A 83 -25.52 -14.77 6.01
N TYR A 84 -24.25 -15.13 5.94
CA TYR A 84 -23.27 -14.42 5.14
C TYR A 84 -23.62 -14.71 3.68
N ASN A 85 -24.09 -13.72 2.97
CA ASN A 85 -24.61 -13.91 1.62
C ASN A 85 -23.80 -13.14 0.58
N GLU A 86 -24.17 -13.32 -0.69
CA GLU A 86 -23.47 -12.68 -1.81
C GLU A 86 -23.47 -11.15 -1.72
N ALA A 87 -24.53 -10.56 -1.17
CA ALA A 87 -24.61 -9.11 -1.03
C ALA A 87 -23.53 -8.58 -0.08
N ILE A 88 -23.27 -9.31 1.02
CA ILE A 88 -22.20 -8.95 1.96
C ILE A 88 -20.84 -9.17 1.31
N ALA A 89 -20.66 -10.30 0.61
CA ALA A 89 -19.40 -10.59 -0.10
C ALA A 89 -19.11 -9.50 -1.13
N ASP A 90 -20.11 -9.08 -1.89
CA ASP A 90 -19.95 -8.01 -2.88
C ASP A 90 -19.56 -6.67 -2.22
N ARG A 91 -20.16 -6.37 -1.07
CA ARG A 91 -19.79 -5.16 -0.32
C ARG A 91 -18.37 -5.21 0.20
N ILE A 92 -17.93 -6.37 0.70
CA ILE A 92 -16.55 -6.56 1.15
C ILE A 92 -15.60 -6.31 -0.02
N ASP A 93 -15.84 -6.92 -1.17
CA ASP A 93 -15.00 -6.76 -2.34
C ASP A 93 -14.95 -5.30 -2.80
N ALA A 94 -16.09 -4.62 -2.81
CA ALA A 94 -16.15 -3.21 -3.19
C ALA A 94 -15.33 -2.34 -2.24
N GLU A 95 -15.41 -2.58 -0.94
CA GLU A 95 -14.66 -1.83 0.05
C GLU A 95 -13.16 -2.12 -0.02
N VAL A 96 -12.78 -3.36 -0.27
CA VAL A 96 -11.37 -3.73 -0.49
C VAL A 96 -10.81 -2.98 -1.69
N CYS A 97 -11.52 -3.00 -2.81
CA CYS A 97 -11.10 -2.27 -4.01
C CYS A 97 -10.99 -0.77 -3.76
N LYS A 98 -11.92 -0.21 -3.00
CA LYS A 98 -11.90 1.22 -2.67
C LYS A 98 -10.65 1.60 -1.88
N ILE A 99 -10.27 0.80 -0.89
CA ILE A 99 -9.06 1.03 -0.10
C ILE A 99 -7.82 0.97 -0.99
N ILE A 100 -7.72 -0.08 -1.81
CA ILE A 100 -6.55 -0.27 -2.67
C ILE A 100 -6.44 0.85 -3.70
N ASN A 101 -7.55 1.22 -4.33
CA ASN A 101 -7.54 2.29 -5.33
C ASN A 101 -7.15 3.64 -4.72
N HIS A 102 -7.63 3.92 -3.51
CA HIS A 102 -7.24 5.13 -2.79
C HIS A 102 -5.72 5.15 -2.52
N CYS A 103 -5.19 4.04 -2.03
CA CYS A 103 -3.75 3.92 -1.73
C CYS A 103 -2.91 4.01 -3.00
N GLU A 104 -3.37 3.42 -4.10
CA GLU A 104 -2.68 3.53 -5.39
C GLU A 104 -2.63 4.98 -5.85
N GLN A 105 -3.74 5.70 -5.70
CA GLN A 105 -3.79 7.11 -6.06
C GLN A 105 -2.80 7.93 -5.23
N VAL A 106 -2.75 7.69 -3.91
CA VAL A 106 -1.80 8.37 -3.04
C VAL A 106 -0.35 8.05 -3.43
N ALA A 107 -0.07 6.77 -3.67
CA ALA A 107 1.27 6.35 -4.11
C ALA A 107 1.66 7.03 -5.42
N THR A 108 0.73 7.10 -6.37
CA THR A 108 0.95 7.76 -7.65
C THR A 108 1.27 9.24 -7.46
N GLU A 109 0.52 9.93 -6.62
CA GLU A 109 0.76 11.34 -6.33
C GLU A 109 2.13 11.56 -5.71
N ILE A 110 2.53 10.71 -4.75
CA ILE A 110 3.84 10.82 -4.11
C ILE A 110 4.95 10.65 -5.15
N VAL A 111 4.83 9.66 -6.02
CA VAL A 111 5.85 9.41 -7.06
C VAL A 111 5.92 10.57 -8.03
N LEU A 112 4.77 11.09 -8.47
CA LEU A 112 4.73 12.20 -9.42
C LEU A 112 5.32 13.48 -8.83
N TYR A 113 5.00 13.79 -7.57
CA TYR A 113 5.55 14.97 -6.91
C TYR A 113 7.06 14.86 -6.68
N ASN A 114 7.59 13.64 -6.63
CA ASN A 114 9.00 13.40 -6.38
C ASN A 114 9.72 12.86 -7.62
N ARG A 115 9.15 13.07 -8.82
CA ARG A 115 9.68 12.55 -10.07
C ARG A 115 11.14 12.97 -10.31
N VAL A 116 11.47 14.19 -9.94
CA VAL A 116 12.82 14.72 -10.14
C VAL A 116 13.85 13.90 -9.38
N VAL A 117 13.59 13.63 -8.09
CA VAL A 117 14.53 12.84 -7.28
C VAL A 117 14.61 11.40 -7.78
N ILE A 118 13.48 10.82 -8.20
CA ILE A 118 13.45 9.46 -8.74
C ILE A 118 14.30 9.39 -10.00
N ASP A 119 14.14 10.31 -10.93
CA ASP A 119 14.93 10.35 -12.18
C ASP A 119 16.41 10.49 -11.89
N LEU A 120 16.78 11.32 -10.92
CA LEU A 120 18.19 11.50 -10.52
C LEU A 120 18.77 10.21 -9.92
N ILE A 121 18.00 9.51 -9.08
CA ILE A 121 18.44 8.25 -8.50
C ILE A 121 18.63 7.19 -9.59
N VAL A 122 17.69 7.08 -10.51
CA VAL A 122 17.78 6.14 -11.63
C VAL A 122 19.00 6.43 -12.49
N GLU A 123 19.23 7.69 -12.82
CA GLU A 123 20.39 8.10 -13.61
C GLU A 123 21.70 7.74 -12.91
N LYS A 124 21.79 7.99 -11.61
CA LYS A 124 22.98 7.65 -10.85
C LYS A 124 23.21 6.15 -10.73
N LEU A 125 22.15 5.38 -10.57
CA LEU A 125 22.26 3.92 -10.51
C LEU A 125 22.70 3.34 -11.86
N LEU A 126 22.24 3.91 -12.97
CA LEU A 126 22.64 3.46 -14.29
C LEU A 126 24.10 3.78 -14.58
N ASP A 127 24.60 4.93 -14.10
CA ASP A 127 25.98 5.35 -14.33
C ASP A 127 26.97 4.62 -13.44
N ALA A 128 26.64 4.44 -12.16
CA ALA A 128 27.57 3.93 -11.15
C ALA A 128 27.22 2.56 -10.61
N GLU A 129 26.11 1.97 -11.06
CA GLU A 129 25.56 0.69 -10.58
C GLU A 129 25.14 0.70 -9.11
N THR A 130 25.54 1.72 -8.35
CA THR A 130 25.18 1.84 -6.94
C THR A 130 25.25 3.31 -6.51
N ILE A 131 24.48 3.66 -5.49
CA ILE A 131 24.52 4.98 -4.85
C ILE A 131 24.89 4.76 -3.39
N GLU A 132 25.84 5.54 -2.90
CA GLU A 132 26.20 5.48 -1.49
C GLU A 132 25.07 6.10 -0.63
N GLY A 133 24.94 5.60 0.60
CA GLY A 133 23.85 5.98 1.48
C GLY A 133 23.76 7.48 1.74
N GLU A 134 24.90 8.16 1.90
CA GLU A 134 24.92 9.61 2.12
C GLU A 134 24.43 10.37 0.91
N GLU A 135 24.85 9.97 -0.28
CA GLU A 135 24.41 10.60 -1.52
C GLU A 135 22.92 10.38 -1.74
N PHE A 136 22.42 9.19 -1.45
CA PHE A 136 21.01 8.89 -1.53
C PHE A 136 20.18 9.78 -0.59
N ARG A 137 20.60 9.90 0.67
CA ARG A 137 19.92 10.75 1.64
C ARG A 137 19.90 12.21 1.22
N LYS A 138 21.02 12.67 0.69
CA LYS A 138 21.14 14.05 0.22
C LYS A 138 20.16 14.34 -0.91
N LEU A 139 20.05 13.42 -1.87
CA LEU A 139 19.09 13.56 -2.96
C LEU A 139 17.65 13.55 -2.45
N VAL A 140 17.35 12.64 -1.55
CA VAL A 140 16.00 12.52 -0.97
C VAL A 140 15.65 13.79 -0.20
N ASP A 141 16.54 14.27 0.66
CA ASP A 141 16.29 15.46 1.48
C ASP A 141 16.14 16.72 0.63
N GLU A 142 16.95 16.85 -0.42
CA GLU A 142 16.96 18.04 -1.25
C GLU A 142 15.76 18.15 -2.18
N TYR A 143 15.29 17.02 -2.73
CA TYR A 143 14.29 17.03 -3.80
C TYR A 143 12.94 16.42 -3.41
N THR A 144 12.83 15.82 -2.22
CA THR A 144 11.59 15.15 -1.84
C THR A 144 10.53 16.13 -1.40
N VAL A 145 9.31 15.93 -1.91
CA VAL A 145 8.12 16.66 -1.49
C VAL A 145 7.16 15.67 -0.84
N LEU A 146 6.80 15.94 0.42
CA LEU A 146 5.85 15.09 1.13
C LEU A 146 4.43 15.65 0.98
N PRO A 147 3.42 14.76 0.87
CA PRO A 147 2.04 15.23 0.83
C PRO A 147 1.69 15.92 2.15
N SER A 148 0.84 16.94 2.07
CA SER A 148 0.38 17.63 3.27
C SER A 148 -0.44 16.68 4.13
N LYS A 149 -0.19 16.73 5.43
CA LYS A 149 -0.98 15.96 6.39
C LYS A 149 -2.39 16.54 6.51
N LYS A 150 -3.36 15.71 6.32
CA LYS A 150 -4.74 16.06 6.61
C LYS A 150 -5.32 15.06 7.59
#